data_7361a413ee0f22f16ba9812a137de9d7
#
_entry.id   7361a413ee0f22f16ba9812a137de9d7
#
_cell.length_a   1.000
_cell.length_b   1.000
_cell.length_c   1.000
_cell.angle_alpha   90.00
_cell.angle_beta   90.00
_cell.angle_gamma   90.00
#
_symmetry.space_group_name_H-M   'P 1'
#
loop_
_entity.id
_entity.type
_entity.pdbx_description
1 polymer ?
#
loop_
_entity_poly.entity_id
_entity_poly.type
_entity_poly.pdbx_seq_one_letter_code
_entity_poly.pdbx_strand_id
1 'polypeptide(L)'
;MTHKKRRIPAAVLALFLVLGILAGCAGRTPDPNVPLPSQTETESPETLPDISSEEAQKAQSTFEDLCKQLFTDQVTQSYLTLHYTLKDPDAYGITDYDISFGDFSREAMEQAHKEQENLYQQINSIDPALLLDNQKLTYRILMKSLEYEQEAQGLELYYEPLVPSSGIQSQLPVLLTEYAFYDKEDVEHYLTLLSDIDRYFEQILAFEKERSAAGLFMTDTCADEIISQAQPYLLSAEHNLMGTEFNAKIDAMEGLNAEEKKAFKEQNQQVVTEHFIPAYKALLEGLEALKGTGTNAEGICQFPDGKLYYQYLVDSSIGPTYQTMDDLQKAIEDQIDDSLSAMSQIMKQNPEINDELDQFHFSESDPEKILSMLKGAVSEDFPEVNGYEYVTKYVPKELEQSLNPAFFLVPPIDDYKNCTIYINGGSSAGTDTLFTTLAHEGIPGHLYQNVYFLSHCDDPVRKVLSFLGYSEGWAVYSEYYAYTLDTSVSPEVSQIMAYNASAMLGLHALIDLNVNYYGWTQDQVADYLKQFFSIDQEQVAEAIYQAVRSNPSNYVAYYGGYCEIMKMKTEAENTLKEQFQPLRFHQFLLDMGPMPFAVMDRYFKAWLLTYSL
;
A
#
# COMPACT_ATOMS: atom_id res chain seq x y z
N MET A 1 20.79 29.04 28.85
CA MET A 1 19.48 28.58 28.34
C MET A 1 19.71 28.11 26.91
N THR A 2 19.88 26.83 26.76
CA THR A 2 20.19 26.18 25.48
C THR A 2 18.88 25.69 24.88
N HIS A 3 18.41 26.39 23.84
CA HIS A 3 17.30 25.93 23.03
C HIS A 3 17.67 24.61 22.35
N LYS A 4 17.09 23.48 22.80
CA LYS A 4 17.09 22.24 22.06
C LYS A 4 16.26 22.44 20.79
N LYS A 5 16.93 22.43 19.63
CA LYS A 5 16.27 22.34 18.32
C LYS A 5 15.49 21.03 18.28
N ARG A 6 14.16 21.09 18.29
CA ARG A 6 13.30 19.95 17.95
C ARG A 6 13.54 19.63 16.49
N ARG A 7 14.09 18.48 16.20
CA ARG A 7 14.12 17.90 14.86
C ARG A 7 12.75 17.27 14.62
N ILE A 8 12.02 17.73 13.64
CA ILE A 8 10.83 17.03 13.12
C ILE A 8 11.35 15.74 12.47
N PRO A 9 10.83 14.56 12.84
CA PRO A 9 11.26 13.31 12.24
C PRO A 9 10.91 13.31 10.75
N ALA A 10 11.88 12.94 9.93
CA ALA A 10 11.65 12.70 8.52
C ALA A 10 10.72 11.48 8.34
N ALA A 11 9.72 11.68 7.51
CA ALA A 11 8.89 10.73 6.79
C ALA A 11 8.65 9.35 7.44
N VAL A 12 7.45 9.14 7.94
CA VAL A 12 6.88 7.81 8.14
C VAL A 12 6.43 7.30 6.77
N LEU A 13 7.18 6.42 6.17
CA LEU A 13 6.77 5.64 5.01
C LEU A 13 6.39 4.25 5.50
N ALA A 14 5.10 3.97 5.55
CA ALA A 14 4.61 2.62 5.79
C ALA A 14 4.79 1.77 4.54
N LEU A 15 5.39 0.62 4.73
CA LEU A 15 5.69 -0.34 3.69
C LEU A 15 4.57 -1.35 3.58
N PHE A 16 3.85 -1.30 2.48
CA PHE A 16 3.00 -2.41 2.08
C PHE A 16 3.61 -3.08 0.87
N LEU A 17 3.94 -4.34 1.06
CA LEU A 17 4.11 -5.25 -0.05
C LEU A 17 2.76 -5.48 -0.71
N VAL A 18 2.38 -4.55 -1.56
CA VAL A 18 1.51 -4.89 -2.67
C VAL A 18 2.46 -5.48 -3.70
N LEU A 19 2.51 -6.80 -3.77
CA LEU A 19 2.96 -7.49 -4.95
C LEU A 19 1.89 -7.25 -6.03
N GLY A 20 1.71 -5.98 -6.38
CA GLY A 20 0.96 -5.51 -7.53
C GLY A 20 1.95 -5.35 -8.65
N ILE A 21 2.09 -6.36 -9.46
CA ILE A 21 2.98 -6.34 -10.60
C ILE A 21 2.25 -5.72 -11.77
N LEU A 22 2.86 -4.69 -12.20
CA LEU A 22 3.10 -4.20 -13.53
C LEU A 22 2.81 -5.17 -14.64
N ALA A 23 1.96 -4.73 -15.45
CA ALA A 23 2.07 -4.99 -16.84
C ALA A 23 1.48 -3.80 -17.58
N GLY A 24 2.28 -3.09 -18.28
CA GLY A 24 1.93 -2.06 -19.19
C GLY A 24 1.81 -2.54 -20.61
N CYS A 25 1.23 -1.90 -21.53
CA CYS A 25 1.56 -1.27 -22.80
C CYS A 25 0.51 -1.14 -23.86
N ALA A 26 0.62 -0.08 -24.41
CA ALA A 26 0.61 0.61 -25.73
C ALA A 26 -0.73 0.94 -26.40
N GLY A 27 -0.98 2.20 -26.36
CA GLY A 27 -1.19 3.14 -27.44
C GLY A 27 -2.54 3.27 -28.14
N ARG A 28 -3.26 4.37 -27.81
CA ARG A 28 -3.88 5.31 -28.77
C ARG A 28 -4.48 6.51 -28.01
N THR A 29 -4.12 7.71 -28.44
CA THR A 29 -4.68 8.97 -27.94
C THR A 29 -6.21 9.00 -28.10
N PRO A 30 -6.96 9.34 -27.03
CA PRO A 30 -8.39 9.65 -27.18
C PRO A 30 -8.59 10.98 -27.87
N ASP A 31 -9.53 11.01 -28.81
CA ASP A 31 -10.01 12.24 -29.47
C ASP A 31 -10.78 13.09 -28.43
N PRO A 32 -10.43 14.37 -28.20
CA PRO A 32 -11.05 15.22 -27.18
C PRO A 32 -12.48 15.68 -27.49
N ASN A 33 -13.16 15.14 -28.47
CA ASN A 33 -14.48 15.58 -28.93
C ASN A 33 -15.60 14.53 -28.89
N VAL A 34 -15.55 13.56 -27.98
CA VAL A 34 -16.72 12.70 -27.76
C VAL A 34 -17.61 13.31 -26.66
N PRO A 35 -18.85 13.72 -26.95
CA PRO A 35 -19.74 14.23 -25.91
C PRO A 35 -20.14 13.08 -24.98
N LEU A 36 -19.97 13.29 -23.68
CA LEU A 36 -20.52 12.43 -22.64
C LEU A 36 -22.05 12.30 -22.82
N PRO A 37 -22.62 11.08 -22.77
CA PRO A 37 -24.06 10.92 -22.80
C PRO A 37 -24.66 11.48 -21.51
N SER A 38 -25.56 12.46 -21.64
CA SER A 38 -26.34 12.98 -20.53
C SER A 38 -27.26 11.88 -20.01
N GLN A 39 -27.04 11.45 -18.77
CA GLN A 39 -27.93 10.53 -18.08
C GLN A 39 -29.24 11.23 -17.69
N THR A 40 -30.22 11.11 -18.53
CA THR A 40 -31.65 11.16 -18.19
C THR A 40 -32.32 10.05 -18.98
N GLU A 41 -32.13 8.82 -18.59
CA GLU A 41 -33.00 7.73 -18.98
C GLU A 41 -34.01 7.48 -17.85
N THR A 42 -35.22 7.89 -18.09
CA THR A 42 -36.42 7.36 -17.43
C THR A 42 -36.56 5.90 -17.91
N GLU A 43 -36.05 4.98 -17.09
CA GLU A 43 -36.25 3.56 -17.31
C GLU A 43 -37.74 3.23 -17.31
N SER A 44 -38.25 2.79 -18.44
CA SER A 44 -39.48 1.98 -18.51
C SER A 44 -39.24 0.72 -17.65
N PRO A 45 -40.26 0.14 -17.01
CA PRO A 45 -40.07 -1.08 -16.23
C PRO A 45 -39.68 -2.22 -17.15
N GLU A 46 -38.38 -2.36 -17.42
CA GLU A 46 -37.84 -3.58 -18.00
C GLU A 46 -38.00 -4.69 -16.96
N THR A 47 -38.56 -5.81 -17.38
CA THR A 47 -38.60 -7.02 -16.57
C THR A 47 -37.16 -7.43 -16.29
N LEU A 48 -36.76 -7.40 -15.00
CA LEU A 48 -35.45 -7.87 -14.58
C LEU A 48 -35.16 -9.25 -15.21
N PRO A 49 -33.99 -9.47 -15.79
CA PRO A 49 -33.67 -10.76 -16.42
C PRO A 49 -33.78 -11.89 -15.39
N ASP A 50 -34.26 -13.03 -15.84
CA ASP A 50 -34.33 -14.22 -15.00
C ASP A 50 -32.92 -14.78 -14.77
N ILE A 51 -32.35 -14.48 -13.61
CA ILE A 51 -31.00 -14.94 -13.21
C ILE A 51 -30.91 -16.47 -13.02
N SER A 52 -32.03 -17.20 -13.10
CA SER A 52 -32.06 -18.67 -13.09
C SER A 52 -32.13 -19.27 -14.51
N SER A 53 -32.21 -18.45 -15.55
CA SER A 53 -32.24 -18.91 -16.94
C SER A 53 -30.97 -19.65 -17.33
N GLU A 54 -31.01 -20.49 -18.35
CA GLU A 54 -29.85 -21.18 -18.88
C GLU A 54 -28.76 -20.20 -19.37
N GLU A 55 -29.16 -19.07 -19.94
CA GLU A 55 -28.29 -17.98 -20.34
C GLU A 55 -27.59 -17.34 -19.16
N ALA A 56 -28.31 -17.06 -18.08
CA ALA A 56 -27.74 -16.49 -16.86
C ALA A 56 -26.78 -17.47 -16.18
N GLN A 57 -27.15 -18.76 -16.06
CA GLN A 57 -26.26 -19.79 -15.50
C GLN A 57 -24.96 -19.90 -16.30
N LYS A 58 -25.01 -19.81 -17.61
CA LYS A 58 -23.83 -19.81 -18.47
C LYS A 58 -22.97 -18.57 -18.24
N ALA A 59 -23.56 -17.37 -18.16
CA ALA A 59 -22.84 -16.13 -17.87
C ALA A 59 -22.15 -16.19 -16.49
N GLN A 60 -22.88 -16.65 -15.47
CA GLN A 60 -22.37 -16.81 -14.10
C GLN A 60 -21.18 -17.79 -14.03
N SER A 61 -21.30 -18.97 -14.68
CA SER A 61 -20.20 -19.94 -14.73
C SER A 61 -18.99 -19.42 -15.51
N THR A 62 -19.22 -18.74 -16.66
CA THR A 62 -18.13 -18.15 -17.43
C THR A 62 -17.38 -17.10 -16.62
N PHE A 63 -18.09 -16.25 -15.88
CA PHE A 63 -17.49 -15.23 -15.02
C PHE A 63 -16.69 -15.86 -13.86
N GLU A 64 -17.23 -16.91 -13.24
CA GLU A 64 -16.54 -17.66 -12.19
C GLU A 64 -15.23 -18.30 -12.70
N ASP A 65 -15.25 -18.89 -13.89
CA ASP A 65 -14.06 -19.49 -14.50
C ASP A 65 -12.98 -18.43 -14.79
N LEU A 66 -13.37 -17.23 -15.27
CA LEU A 66 -12.46 -16.09 -15.46
C LEU A 66 -11.87 -15.60 -14.16
N CYS A 67 -12.67 -15.45 -13.09
CA CYS A 67 -12.19 -15.06 -11.77
C CYS A 67 -11.21 -16.08 -11.19
N LYS A 68 -11.50 -17.37 -11.37
CA LYS A 68 -10.60 -18.45 -10.92
C LYS A 68 -9.27 -18.44 -11.69
N GLN A 69 -9.31 -18.22 -13.00
CA GLN A 69 -8.09 -18.10 -13.80
C GLN A 69 -7.27 -16.89 -13.35
N LEU A 70 -7.89 -15.71 -13.21
CA LEU A 70 -7.23 -14.49 -12.75
C LEU A 70 -6.59 -14.69 -11.37
N PHE A 71 -7.30 -15.33 -10.43
CA PHE A 71 -6.74 -15.65 -9.13
C PHE A 71 -5.48 -16.51 -9.26
N THR A 72 -5.54 -17.58 -10.05
CA THR A 72 -4.39 -18.47 -10.27
C THR A 72 -3.22 -17.71 -10.88
N ASP A 73 -3.47 -16.93 -11.94
CA ASP A 73 -2.43 -16.16 -12.64
C ASP A 73 -1.77 -15.15 -11.70
N GLN A 74 -2.56 -14.47 -10.86
CA GLN A 74 -2.04 -13.52 -9.88
C GLN A 74 -1.14 -14.17 -8.83
N VAL A 75 -1.57 -15.26 -8.23
CA VAL A 75 -0.79 -15.88 -7.15
C VAL A 75 0.44 -16.64 -7.65
N THR A 76 0.47 -17.04 -8.92
CA THR A 76 1.61 -17.78 -9.52
C THR A 76 2.58 -16.90 -10.31
N GLN A 77 2.43 -15.57 -10.28
CA GLN A 77 3.36 -14.64 -10.94
C GLN A 77 4.81 -14.82 -10.53
N SER A 78 5.04 -15.15 -9.27
CA SER A 78 6.33 -15.55 -8.73
C SER A 78 6.12 -16.54 -7.59
N TYR A 79 7.13 -17.33 -7.29
CA TYR A 79 7.07 -18.22 -6.14
C TYR A 79 6.96 -17.45 -4.81
N LEU A 80 7.60 -16.28 -4.74
CA LEU A 80 7.49 -15.43 -3.56
C LEU A 80 6.06 -14.96 -3.33
N THR A 81 5.36 -14.54 -4.40
CA THR A 81 3.94 -14.18 -4.34
C THR A 81 3.09 -15.37 -3.88
N LEU A 82 3.33 -16.54 -4.47
CA LEU A 82 2.59 -17.76 -4.11
C LEU A 82 2.75 -18.09 -2.63
N HIS A 83 3.98 -18.14 -2.14
CA HIS A 83 4.30 -18.50 -0.74
C HIS A 83 3.70 -17.51 0.29
N TYR A 84 3.70 -16.21 -0.04
CA TYR A 84 3.10 -15.20 0.85
C TYR A 84 1.58 -15.12 0.74
N THR A 85 1.00 -15.58 -0.38
CA THR A 85 -0.45 -15.53 -0.57
C THR A 85 -1.14 -16.80 -0.09
N LEU A 86 -0.52 -17.96 -0.25
CA LEU A 86 -1.08 -19.27 0.07
C LEU A 86 -0.09 -20.11 0.88
N LYS A 87 -0.57 -20.59 2.03
CA LYS A 87 0.16 -21.60 2.83
C LYS A 87 0.00 -22.99 2.25
N ASP A 88 -1.16 -23.29 1.67
CA ASP A 88 -1.50 -24.57 1.04
C ASP A 88 -2.04 -24.35 -0.39
N PRO A 89 -1.15 -24.15 -1.38
CA PRO A 89 -1.55 -23.98 -2.77
C PRO A 89 -2.35 -25.15 -3.35
N ASP A 90 -2.09 -26.38 -2.89
CA ASP A 90 -2.78 -27.60 -3.34
C ASP A 90 -4.28 -27.54 -3.03
N ALA A 91 -4.67 -26.94 -1.89
CA ALA A 91 -6.07 -26.73 -1.51
C ALA A 91 -6.83 -25.85 -2.53
N TYR A 92 -6.12 -25.00 -3.29
CA TYR A 92 -6.65 -24.17 -4.36
C TYR A 92 -6.48 -24.80 -5.74
N GLY A 93 -5.93 -26.01 -5.83
CA GLY A 93 -5.66 -26.74 -7.08
C GLY A 93 -4.45 -26.20 -7.86
N ILE A 94 -3.56 -25.48 -7.18
CA ILE A 94 -2.33 -24.91 -7.75
C ILE A 94 -1.18 -25.87 -7.44
N THR A 95 -0.81 -26.69 -8.42
CA THR A 95 0.21 -27.75 -8.29
C THR A 95 1.35 -27.63 -9.29
N ASP A 96 1.27 -26.67 -10.21
CA ASP A 96 2.26 -26.41 -11.25
C ASP A 96 2.69 -24.95 -11.20
N TYR A 97 3.92 -24.71 -10.76
CA TYR A 97 4.50 -23.37 -10.60
C TYR A 97 6.03 -23.43 -10.64
N ASP A 98 6.65 -22.38 -11.13
CA ASP A 98 8.10 -22.24 -11.15
C ASP A 98 8.61 -21.61 -9.83
N ILE A 99 9.72 -22.12 -9.30
CA ILE A 99 10.36 -21.53 -8.11
C ILE A 99 11.32 -20.44 -8.59
N SER A 100 10.79 -19.23 -8.76
CA SER A 100 11.52 -18.06 -9.25
C SER A 100 10.93 -16.76 -8.68
N PHE A 101 11.65 -15.64 -8.84
CA PHE A 101 11.14 -14.30 -8.53
C PHE A 101 10.19 -13.74 -9.61
N GLY A 102 9.75 -14.58 -10.56
CA GLY A 102 9.00 -14.14 -11.72
C GLY A 102 9.90 -13.61 -12.84
N ASP A 103 9.31 -13.02 -13.85
CA ASP A 103 10.02 -12.50 -15.03
C ASP A 103 9.86 -10.98 -15.11
N PHE A 104 10.97 -10.24 -14.96
CA PHE A 104 11.04 -8.78 -15.03
C PHE A 104 11.51 -8.29 -16.41
N SER A 105 11.44 -9.14 -17.42
CA SER A 105 11.81 -8.78 -18.79
C SER A 105 10.75 -7.90 -19.46
N ARG A 106 11.19 -7.10 -20.44
CA ARG A 106 10.29 -6.28 -21.25
C ARG A 106 9.26 -7.11 -21.98
N GLU A 107 9.67 -8.28 -22.49
CA GLU A 107 8.80 -9.23 -23.18
C GLU A 107 7.68 -9.75 -22.26
N ALA A 108 7.98 -10.03 -20.99
CA ALA A 108 6.99 -10.44 -20.01
C ALA A 108 5.98 -9.31 -19.73
N MET A 109 6.44 -8.08 -19.60
CA MET A 109 5.58 -6.90 -19.42
C MET A 109 4.62 -6.73 -20.61
N GLU A 110 5.13 -6.80 -21.84
CA GLU A 110 4.31 -6.70 -23.06
C GLU A 110 3.30 -7.84 -23.20
N GLN A 111 3.65 -9.04 -22.73
CA GLN A 111 2.75 -10.19 -22.76
C GLN A 111 1.63 -10.02 -21.73
N ALA A 112 1.95 -9.60 -20.54
CA ALA A 112 0.96 -9.36 -19.49
C ALA A 112 -0.09 -8.32 -19.91
N HIS A 113 0.30 -7.27 -20.64
CA HIS A 113 -0.65 -6.30 -21.23
C HIS A 113 -1.64 -6.91 -22.19
N LYS A 114 -1.16 -7.77 -23.06
CA LYS A 114 -2.04 -8.47 -24.01
C LYS A 114 -3.03 -9.37 -23.28
N GLU A 115 -2.60 -9.96 -22.18
CA GLU A 115 -3.45 -10.82 -21.34
C GLU A 115 -4.50 -9.99 -20.60
N GLN A 116 -4.14 -8.83 -20.07
CA GLN A 116 -5.08 -7.90 -19.43
C GLN A 116 -6.11 -7.35 -20.43
N GLU A 117 -5.67 -6.93 -21.62
CA GLU A 117 -6.60 -6.48 -22.67
C GLU A 117 -7.56 -7.60 -23.07
N ASN A 118 -7.06 -8.84 -23.23
CA ASN A 118 -7.89 -10.00 -23.53
C ASN A 118 -8.88 -10.29 -22.39
N LEU A 119 -8.45 -10.21 -21.13
CA LEU A 119 -9.30 -10.38 -19.96
C LEU A 119 -10.39 -9.30 -19.91
N TYR A 120 -10.02 -8.04 -20.15
CA TYR A 120 -10.98 -6.95 -20.25
C TYR A 120 -12.08 -7.24 -21.27
N GLN A 121 -11.70 -7.66 -22.49
CA GLN A 121 -12.66 -7.98 -23.56
C GLN A 121 -13.55 -9.18 -23.18
N GLN A 122 -13.01 -10.19 -22.53
CA GLN A 122 -13.78 -11.36 -22.09
C GLN A 122 -14.81 -10.96 -21.02
N ILE A 123 -14.40 -10.24 -19.98
CA ILE A 123 -15.30 -9.78 -18.91
C ILE A 123 -16.35 -8.83 -19.48
N ASN A 124 -15.96 -7.86 -20.31
CA ASN A 124 -16.87 -6.88 -20.93
C ASN A 124 -17.93 -7.53 -21.86
N SER A 125 -17.65 -8.74 -22.37
CA SER A 125 -18.62 -9.48 -23.18
C SER A 125 -19.77 -10.11 -22.37
N ILE A 126 -19.68 -10.12 -21.04
CA ILE A 126 -20.68 -10.69 -20.14
C ILE A 126 -21.68 -9.60 -19.76
N ASP A 127 -22.97 -9.87 -19.97
CA ASP A 127 -24.02 -8.96 -19.47
C ASP A 127 -24.08 -9.04 -17.93
N PRO A 128 -23.73 -7.96 -17.21
CA PRO A 128 -23.73 -7.97 -15.75
C PRO A 128 -25.13 -8.14 -15.15
N ALA A 129 -26.20 -7.89 -15.92
CA ALA A 129 -27.57 -8.10 -15.44
C ALA A 129 -27.89 -9.59 -15.19
N LEU A 130 -27.16 -10.50 -15.85
CA LEU A 130 -27.30 -11.95 -15.70
C LEU A 130 -26.51 -12.53 -14.52
N LEU A 131 -25.62 -11.74 -13.90
CA LEU A 131 -24.75 -12.17 -12.81
C LEU A 131 -25.47 -12.17 -11.45
N LEU A 132 -24.96 -12.94 -10.49
CA LEU A 132 -25.36 -12.87 -9.10
C LEU A 132 -24.88 -11.54 -8.45
N ASP A 133 -25.50 -11.10 -7.39
CA ASP A 133 -25.19 -9.77 -6.82
C ASP A 133 -23.73 -9.67 -6.31
N ASN A 134 -23.19 -10.73 -5.70
CA ASN A 134 -21.76 -10.79 -5.36
C ASN A 134 -20.87 -10.77 -6.62
N GLN A 135 -21.24 -11.50 -7.67
CA GLN A 135 -20.50 -11.47 -8.95
C GLN A 135 -20.59 -10.10 -9.62
N LYS A 136 -21.72 -9.39 -9.52
CA LYS A 136 -21.85 -8.00 -10.04
C LYS A 136 -20.88 -7.04 -9.35
N LEU A 137 -20.64 -7.22 -8.05
CA LEU A 137 -19.67 -6.41 -7.32
C LEU A 137 -18.26 -6.69 -7.85
N THR A 138 -17.84 -7.96 -7.88
CA THR A 138 -16.53 -8.37 -8.41
C THR A 138 -16.34 -7.94 -9.87
N TYR A 139 -17.37 -8.09 -10.72
CA TYR A 139 -17.37 -7.61 -12.11
C TYR A 139 -17.03 -6.11 -12.19
N ARG A 140 -17.70 -5.27 -11.39
CA ARG A 140 -17.45 -3.82 -11.43
C ARG A 140 -16.06 -3.45 -10.95
N ILE A 141 -15.57 -4.14 -9.92
CA ILE A 141 -14.21 -3.93 -9.41
C ILE A 141 -13.20 -4.27 -10.51
N LEU A 142 -13.31 -5.46 -11.11
CA LEU A 142 -12.40 -5.91 -12.16
C LEU A 142 -12.44 -5.02 -13.40
N MET A 143 -13.64 -4.67 -13.88
CA MET A 143 -13.78 -3.77 -15.03
C MET A 143 -13.12 -2.43 -14.78
N LYS A 144 -13.34 -1.84 -13.59
CA LYS A 144 -12.75 -0.54 -13.26
C LYS A 144 -11.24 -0.61 -13.08
N SER A 145 -10.74 -1.67 -12.44
CA SER A 145 -9.30 -1.92 -12.32
C SER A 145 -8.63 -2.07 -13.69
N LEU A 146 -9.21 -2.88 -14.57
CA LEU A 146 -8.67 -3.09 -15.92
C LEU A 146 -8.76 -1.81 -16.79
N GLU A 147 -9.75 -0.94 -16.57
CA GLU A 147 -9.80 0.37 -17.22
C GLU A 147 -8.60 1.24 -16.80
N TYR A 148 -8.26 1.28 -15.52
CA TYR A 148 -7.07 2.01 -15.04
C TYR A 148 -5.77 1.42 -15.60
N GLU A 149 -5.63 0.10 -15.63
CA GLU A 149 -4.45 -0.53 -16.20
C GLU A 149 -4.23 -0.17 -17.69
N GLN A 150 -5.30 0.09 -18.43
CA GLN A 150 -5.18 0.54 -19.82
C GLN A 150 -4.59 1.97 -19.92
N GLU A 151 -4.70 2.79 -18.89
CA GLU A 151 -4.11 4.14 -18.87
C GLU A 151 -2.57 4.11 -18.79
N ALA A 152 -2.00 3.04 -18.23
CA ALA A 152 -0.56 2.84 -18.14
C ALA A 152 0.10 2.39 -19.45
N GLN A 153 -0.68 2.12 -20.48
CA GLN A 153 -0.19 1.60 -21.75
C GLN A 153 0.84 2.51 -22.42
N GLY A 154 2.05 2.01 -22.65
CA GLY A 154 3.17 2.76 -23.24
C GLY A 154 3.97 3.57 -22.21
N LEU A 155 3.61 3.48 -20.92
CA LEU A 155 4.25 4.20 -19.83
C LEU A 155 5.13 3.31 -18.93
N GLU A 156 5.45 2.06 -19.35
CA GLU A 156 6.16 1.08 -18.53
C GLU A 156 7.50 1.58 -18.02
N LEU A 157 8.21 2.33 -18.85
CA LEU A 157 9.51 2.87 -18.46
C LEU A 157 9.43 3.98 -17.40
N TYR A 158 8.22 4.46 -17.07
CA TYR A 158 8.01 5.37 -15.95
C TYR A 158 8.01 4.67 -14.59
N TYR A 159 7.78 3.36 -14.58
CA TYR A 159 7.88 2.58 -13.36
C TYR A 159 9.29 2.61 -12.78
N GLU A 160 9.40 2.82 -11.48
CA GLU A 160 10.65 2.86 -10.73
C GLU A 160 10.77 1.65 -9.79
N PRO A 161 11.39 0.53 -10.25
CA PRO A 161 11.53 -0.68 -9.43
C PRO A 161 12.49 -0.48 -8.26
N LEU A 162 13.41 0.46 -8.39
CA LEU A 162 14.43 0.78 -7.41
C LEU A 162 14.21 2.21 -6.89
N VAL A 163 13.73 2.31 -5.66
CA VAL A 163 13.55 3.59 -4.97
C VAL A 163 14.10 3.50 -3.55
N PRO A 164 14.56 4.59 -2.94
CA PRO A 164 14.99 4.56 -1.56
C PRO A 164 13.88 4.01 -0.64
N SER A 165 14.24 3.15 0.30
CA SER A 165 13.39 2.55 1.35
C SER A 165 12.29 1.59 0.89
N SER A 166 11.66 1.79 -0.27
CA SER A 166 10.52 0.99 -0.75
C SER A 166 10.77 0.24 -2.06
N GLY A 167 11.97 0.34 -2.65
CA GLY A 167 12.32 -0.39 -3.87
C GLY A 167 12.59 -1.87 -3.63
N ILE A 168 12.61 -2.65 -4.72
CA ILE A 168 12.87 -4.10 -4.69
C ILE A 168 14.16 -4.42 -3.92
N GLN A 169 15.20 -3.58 -4.05
CA GLN A 169 16.48 -3.79 -3.40
C GLN A 169 16.41 -3.76 -1.85
N SER A 170 15.44 -3.09 -1.27
CA SER A 170 15.24 -3.00 0.17
C SER A 170 14.15 -3.95 0.67
N GLN A 171 13.11 -4.18 -0.14
CA GLN A 171 11.98 -5.03 0.21
C GLN A 171 12.31 -6.51 0.16
N LEU A 172 13.02 -6.94 -0.88
CA LEU A 172 13.32 -8.35 -1.10
C LEU A 172 14.09 -8.98 0.07
N PRO A 173 15.11 -8.36 0.69
CA PRO A 173 15.75 -8.90 1.88
C PRO A 173 14.80 -9.07 3.08
N VAL A 174 13.85 -8.17 3.26
CA VAL A 174 12.86 -8.28 4.34
C VAL A 174 12.00 -9.52 4.12
N LEU A 175 11.46 -9.70 2.91
CA LEU A 175 10.66 -10.87 2.56
C LEU A 175 11.46 -12.17 2.71
N LEU A 176 12.69 -12.20 2.22
CA LEU A 176 13.54 -13.39 2.36
C LEU A 176 13.87 -13.69 3.82
N THR A 177 14.03 -12.65 4.65
CA THR A 177 14.25 -12.78 6.09
C THR A 177 13.01 -13.34 6.79
N GLU A 178 11.82 -12.91 6.41
CA GLU A 178 10.55 -13.32 7.03
C GLU A 178 9.91 -14.54 6.35
N TYR A 179 10.47 -15.06 5.26
CA TYR A 179 9.97 -16.24 4.55
C TYR A 179 9.74 -17.42 5.54
N ALA A 180 8.52 -17.93 5.61
CA ALA A 180 8.15 -18.98 6.56
C ALA A 180 8.64 -20.37 6.11
N PHE A 181 9.20 -21.16 7.02
CA PHE A 181 9.50 -22.57 6.79
C PHE A 181 8.46 -23.43 7.51
N TYR A 182 7.39 -23.79 6.81
CA TYR A 182 6.35 -24.67 7.36
C TYR A 182 6.82 -26.12 7.39
N ASP A 183 7.63 -26.51 6.40
CA ASP A 183 8.21 -27.85 6.32
C ASP A 183 9.60 -27.83 5.61
N LYS A 184 10.14 -29.02 5.32
CA LYS A 184 11.44 -29.18 4.70
C LYS A 184 11.46 -28.72 3.24
N GLU A 185 10.35 -28.86 2.52
CA GLU A 185 10.21 -28.48 1.12
C GLU A 185 10.31 -26.96 0.96
N ASP A 186 9.75 -26.19 1.89
CA ASP A 186 9.90 -24.74 1.93
C ASP A 186 11.35 -24.29 2.05
N VAL A 187 12.19 -25.03 2.80
CA VAL A 187 13.63 -24.72 2.89
C VAL A 187 14.32 -24.98 1.54
N GLU A 188 13.97 -26.07 0.86
CA GLU A 188 14.53 -26.41 -0.46
C GLU A 188 14.07 -25.37 -1.52
N HIS A 189 12.81 -24.96 -1.47
CA HIS A 189 12.27 -23.91 -2.33
C HIS A 189 12.93 -22.55 -2.08
N TYR A 190 13.10 -22.16 -0.82
CA TYR A 190 13.81 -20.92 -0.45
C TYR A 190 15.23 -20.88 -1.05
N LEU A 191 15.99 -21.97 -0.92
CA LEU A 191 17.36 -22.04 -1.47
C LEU A 191 17.37 -21.94 -3.00
N THR A 192 16.40 -22.57 -3.65
CA THR A 192 16.20 -22.49 -5.11
C THR A 192 15.84 -21.06 -5.53
N LEU A 193 14.88 -20.45 -4.83
CA LEU A 193 14.45 -19.07 -5.06
C LEU A 193 15.61 -18.09 -4.86
N LEU A 194 16.37 -18.22 -3.76
CA LEU A 194 17.49 -17.34 -3.50
C LEU A 194 18.59 -17.46 -4.57
N SER A 195 18.73 -18.62 -5.21
CA SER A 195 19.67 -18.82 -6.32
C SER A 195 19.22 -18.15 -7.62
N ASP A 196 17.94 -17.81 -7.77
CA ASP A 196 17.39 -17.12 -8.94
C ASP A 196 17.63 -15.59 -8.91
N ILE A 197 18.16 -15.04 -7.81
CA ILE A 197 18.34 -13.60 -7.63
C ILE A 197 19.27 -12.98 -8.67
N ASP A 198 20.26 -13.74 -9.17
CA ASP A 198 21.17 -13.29 -10.21
C ASP A 198 20.41 -12.89 -11.48
N ARG A 199 19.54 -13.79 -11.98
CA ARG A 199 18.71 -13.56 -13.17
C ARG A 199 17.76 -12.39 -12.96
N TYR A 200 17.10 -12.36 -11.80
CA TYR A 200 16.11 -11.34 -11.48
C TYR A 200 16.73 -9.94 -11.43
N PHE A 201 17.88 -9.77 -10.75
CA PHE A 201 18.57 -8.47 -10.70
C PHE A 201 19.22 -8.09 -12.02
N GLU A 202 19.64 -9.06 -12.84
CA GLU A 202 20.10 -8.79 -14.19
C GLU A 202 18.99 -8.19 -15.06
N GLN A 203 17.74 -8.70 -14.95
CA GLN A 203 16.58 -8.15 -15.65
C GLN A 203 16.24 -6.74 -15.15
N ILE A 204 16.22 -6.50 -13.84
CA ILE A 204 16.00 -5.16 -13.27
C ILE A 204 17.06 -4.18 -13.78
N LEU A 205 18.31 -4.57 -13.77
CA LEU A 205 19.40 -3.71 -14.27
C LEU A 205 19.28 -3.46 -15.78
N ALA A 206 18.80 -4.43 -16.56
CA ALA A 206 18.53 -4.23 -17.98
C ALA A 206 17.41 -3.21 -18.19
N PHE A 207 16.35 -3.28 -17.39
CA PHE A 207 15.26 -2.32 -17.39
C PHE A 207 15.73 -0.90 -17.02
N GLU A 208 16.54 -0.75 -15.98
CA GLU A 208 17.12 0.54 -15.61
C GLU A 208 18.01 1.15 -16.71
N LYS A 209 18.70 0.32 -17.49
CA LYS A 209 19.45 0.75 -18.67
C LYS A 209 18.53 1.27 -19.77
N GLU A 210 17.37 0.63 -19.99
CA GLU A 210 16.36 1.11 -20.93
C GLU A 210 15.77 2.45 -20.46
N ARG A 211 15.43 2.57 -19.16
CA ARG A 211 15.00 3.84 -18.56
C ARG A 211 16.03 4.95 -18.76
N SER A 212 17.31 4.64 -18.52
CA SER A 212 18.41 5.57 -18.75
C SER A 212 18.50 6.00 -20.22
N ALA A 213 18.40 5.06 -21.15
CA ALA A 213 18.41 5.35 -22.59
C ALA A 213 17.20 6.20 -23.04
N ALA A 214 16.06 6.07 -22.36
CA ALA A 214 14.87 6.89 -22.57
C ALA A 214 14.94 8.26 -21.86
N GLY A 215 15.98 8.52 -21.05
CA GLY A 215 16.11 9.75 -20.25
C GLY A 215 15.24 9.78 -18.99
N LEU A 216 14.78 8.62 -18.53
CA LEU A 216 13.88 8.44 -17.37
C LEU A 216 14.61 7.91 -16.12
N PHE A 217 15.94 7.84 -16.14
CA PHE A 217 16.70 7.34 -15.00
C PHE A 217 16.61 8.31 -13.81
N MET A 218 16.69 7.74 -12.62
CA MET A 218 16.67 8.47 -11.34
C MET A 218 17.83 9.50 -11.24
N THR A 219 17.75 10.38 -10.26
CA THR A 219 18.86 11.31 -9.97
C THR A 219 20.03 10.59 -9.28
N ASP A 220 21.20 11.20 -9.37
CA ASP A 220 22.40 10.68 -8.70
C ASP A 220 22.21 10.59 -7.18
N THR A 221 21.50 11.54 -6.56
CA THR A 221 21.18 11.50 -5.13
C THR A 221 20.35 10.26 -4.77
N CYS A 222 19.32 9.96 -5.57
CA CYS A 222 18.48 8.78 -5.36
C CYS A 222 19.31 7.48 -5.52
N ALA A 223 20.14 7.41 -6.56
CA ALA A 223 21.03 6.28 -6.78
C ALA A 223 22.04 6.10 -5.63
N ASP A 224 22.61 7.20 -5.10
CA ASP A 224 23.53 7.17 -3.96
C ASP A 224 22.86 6.66 -2.68
N GLU A 225 21.62 7.05 -2.43
CA GLU A 225 20.83 6.56 -1.30
C GLU A 225 20.58 5.05 -1.40
N ILE A 226 20.13 4.56 -2.56
CA ILE A 226 19.91 3.13 -2.82
C ILE A 226 21.22 2.35 -2.64
N ILE A 227 22.33 2.83 -3.22
CA ILE A 227 23.64 2.20 -3.10
C ILE A 227 24.07 2.13 -1.62
N SER A 228 23.87 3.23 -0.87
CA SER A 228 24.21 3.29 0.55
C SER A 228 23.40 2.31 1.39
N GLN A 229 22.08 2.27 1.17
CA GLN A 229 21.17 1.38 1.90
C GLN A 229 21.47 -0.11 1.67
N ALA A 230 21.93 -0.47 0.48
CA ALA A 230 22.20 -1.86 0.13
C ALA A 230 23.63 -2.36 0.49
N GLN A 231 24.53 -1.48 0.99
CA GLN A 231 25.88 -1.88 1.41
C GLN A 231 25.90 -3.04 2.44
N PRO A 232 25.03 -3.11 3.45
CA PRO A 232 25.01 -4.22 4.41
C PRO A 232 24.82 -5.60 3.76
N TYR A 233 24.16 -5.67 2.60
CA TYR A 233 23.93 -6.92 1.89
C TYR A 233 25.20 -7.50 1.22
N LEU A 234 26.27 -6.71 1.13
CA LEU A 234 27.57 -7.16 0.62
C LEU A 234 28.48 -7.81 1.68
N LEU A 235 28.04 -7.87 2.94
CA LEU A 235 28.79 -8.57 3.99
C LEU A 235 28.94 -10.05 3.65
N SER A 236 30.02 -10.68 4.19
CA SER A 236 30.22 -12.13 4.03
C SER A 236 29.01 -12.91 4.56
N ALA A 237 28.73 -14.09 4.00
CA ALA A 237 27.57 -14.90 4.36
C ALA A 237 27.44 -15.19 5.86
N GLU A 238 28.55 -15.22 6.60
CA GLU A 238 28.56 -15.40 8.06
C GLU A 238 28.04 -14.18 8.84
N HIS A 239 28.10 -12.99 8.23
CA HIS A 239 27.69 -11.71 8.80
C HIS A 239 26.54 -11.07 8.00
N ASN A 240 26.05 -11.75 6.98
CA ASN A 240 24.94 -11.32 6.16
C ASN A 240 23.63 -11.73 6.80
N LEU A 241 22.64 -10.85 6.74
CA LEU A 241 21.29 -11.09 7.23
C LEU A 241 20.69 -12.40 6.68
N MET A 242 20.90 -12.69 5.39
CA MET A 242 20.43 -13.93 4.75
C MET A 242 21.09 -15.19 5.33
N GLY A 243 22.27 -15.08 5.92
CA GLY A 243 22.95 -16.19 6.60
C GLY A 243 22.53 -16.32 8.05
N THR A 244 22.50 -15.22 8.79
CA THR A 244 22.21 -15.21 10.24
C THR A 244 20.77 -15.61 10.55
N GLU A 245 19.79 -15.01 9.87
CA GLU A 245 18.37 -15.27 10.08
C GLU A 245 17.96 -16.67 9.58
N PHE A 246 18.48 -17.09 8.42
CA PHE A 246 18.28 -18.46 7.95
C PHE A 246 18.77 -19.48 8.97
N ASN A 247 20.00 -19.29 9.50
CA ASN A 247 20.56 -20.20 10.50
C ASN A 247 19.72 -20.27 11.78
N ALA A 248 19.20 -19.12 12.25
CA ALA A 248 18.33 -19.06 13.41
C ALA A 248 17.02 -19.82 13.18
N LYS A 249 16.40 -19.65 12.01
CA LYS A 249 15.17 -20.37 11.62
C LYS A 249 15.40 -21.88 11.53
N ILE A 250 16.49 -22.32 10.89
CA ILE A 250 16.82 -23.75 10.79
C ILE A 250 17.09 -24.34 12.17
N ASP A 251 17.73 -23.60 13.10
CA ASP A 251 17.93 -24.07 14.47
C ASP A 251 16.61 -24.25 15.22
N ALA A 252 15.67 -23.37 15.02
CA ALA A 252 14.34 -23.40 15.64
C ALA A 252 13.40 -24.46 15.00
N MET A 253 13.65 -24.85 13.76
CA MET A 253 12.76 -25.73 13.00
C MET A 253 12.70 -27.13 13.62
N GLU A 254 11.48 -27.57 13.96
CA GLU A 254 11.20 -28.93 14.40
C GLU A 254 11.18 -29.89 13.19
N GLY A 255 11.46 -31.18 13.45
CA GLY A 255 11.40 -32.22 12.40
C GLY A 255 12.68 -32.42 11.59
N LEU A 256 13.66 -31.51 11.63
CA LEU A 256 14.98 -31.70 11.04
C LEU A 256 15.97 -32.30 12.05
N ASN A 257 16.73 -33.31 11.61
CA ASN A 257 17.82 -33.82 12.42
C ASN A 257 19.08 -32.94 12.31
N ALA A 258 20.10 -33.18 13.17
CA ALA A 258 21.30 -32.35 13.24
C ALA A 258 22.13 -32.33 11.93
N GLU A 259 22.11 -33.44 11.17
CA GLU A 259 22.83 -33.53 9.89
C GLU A 259 22.11 -32.72 8.81
N GLU A 260 20.79 -32.78 8.76
CA GLU A 260 19.96 -31.99 7.84
C GLU A 260 20.09 -30.48 8.13
N LYS A 261 19.98 -30.07 9.42
CA LYS A 261 20.20 -28.67 9.82
C LYS A 261 21.57 -28.17 9.37
N LYS A 262 22.61 -28.98 9.58
CA LYS A 262 23.96 -28.62 9.14
C LYS A 262 24.05 -28.50 7.61
N ALA A 263 23.49 -29.46 6.87
CA ALA A 263 23.52 -29.45 5.42
C ALA A 263 22.80 -28.22 4.83
N PHE A 264 21.62 -27.85 5.34
CA PHE A 264 20.89 -26.66 4.90
C PHE A 264 21.67 -25.36 5.17
N LYS A 265 22.29 -25.24 6.33
CA LYS A 265 23.13 -24.07 6.64
C LYS A 265 24.34 -23.95 5.72
N GLU A 266 24.99 -25.05 5.40
CA GLU A 266 26.12 -25.08 4.45
C GLU A 266 25.63 -24.70 3.02
N GLN A 267 24.49 -25.21 2.59
CA GLN A 267 23.89 -24.86 1.30
C GLN A 267 23.50 -23.37 1.25
N ASN A 268 22.85 -22.84 2.28
CA ASN A 268 22.51 -21.44 2.33
C ASN A 268 23.75 -20.54 2.30
N GLN A 269 24.81 -20.89 3.06
CA GLN A 269 26.08 -20.15 3.03
C GLN A 269 26.67 -20.13 1.61
N GLN A 270 26.57 -21.25 0.88
CA GLN A 270 27.00 -21.32 -0.51
C GLN A 270 26.16 -20.42 -1.41
N VAL A 271 24.82 -20.51 -1.34
CA VAL A 271 23.89 -19.70 -2.16
C VAL A 271 24.07 -18.22 -1.89
N VAL A 272 24.20 -17.81 -0.62
CA VAL A 272 24.43 -16.38 -0.28
C VAL A 272 25.77 -15.91 -0.87
N THR A 273 26.81 -16.74 -0.81
CA THR A 273 28.14 -16.38 -1.31
C THR A 273 28.21 -16.34 -2.84
N GLU A 274 27.55 -17.30 -3.52
CA GLU A 274 27.66 -17.49 -4.97
C GLU A 274 26.62 -16.71 -5.77
N HIS A 275 25.46 -16.36 -5.15
CA HIS A 275 24.33 -15.73 -5.83
C HIS A 275 23.96 -14.39 -5.19
N PHE A 276 23.51 -14.37 -3.92
CA PHE A 276 22.94 -13.16 -3.30
C PHE A 276 23.93 -11.99 -3.26
N ILE A 277 25.13 -12.20 -2.72
CA ILE A 277 26.16 -11.14 -2.63
C ILE A 277 26.60 -10.66 -4.02
N PRO A 278 26.90 -11.55 -5.00
CA PRO A 278 27.24 -11.12 -6.35
C PRO A 278 26.12 -10.37 -7.07
N ALA A 279 24.84 -10.77 -6.90
CA ALA A 279 23.69 -10.09 -7.50
C ALA A 279 23.56 -8.65 -6.98
N TYR A 280 23.61 -8.44 -5.67
CA TYR A 280 23.61 -7.09 -5.10
C TYR A 280 24.82 -6.27 -5.56
N LYS A 281 25.99 -6.87 -5.57
CA LYS A 281 27.19 -6.18 -6.06
C LYS A 281 27.04 -5.72 -7.51
N ALA A 282 26.54 -6.60 -8.38
CA ALA A 282 26.29 -6.28 -9.79
C ALA A 282 25.24 -5.16 -9.95
N LEU A 283 24.17 -5.21 -9.14
CA LEU A 283 23.15 -4.18 -9.12
C LEU A 283 23.73 -2.81 -8.76
N LEU A 284 24.48 -2.73 -7.65
CA LEU A 284 25.08 -1.48 -7.18
C LEU A 284 26.14 -0.92 -8.15
N GLU A 285 26.99 -1.79 -8.71
CA GLU A 285 27.96 -1.40 -9.75
C GLU A 285 27.25 -0.92 -11.02
N GLY A 286 26.11 -1.53 -11.37
CA GLY A 286 25.27 -1.11 -12.48
C GLY A 286 24.63 0.26 -12.27
N LEU A 287 24.06 0.52 -11.09
CA LEU A 287 23.51 1.83 -10.74
C LEU A 287 24.59 2.92 -10.75
N GLU A 288 25.77 2.65 -10.16
CA GLU A 288 26.89 3.58 -10.18
C GLU A 288 27.32 3.94 -11.62
N ALA A 289 27.28 2.98 -12.54
CA ALA A 289 27.61 3.18 -13.95
C ALA A 289 26.55 4.00 -14.72
N LEU A 290 25.30 4.04 -14.23
CA LEU A 290 24.21 4.80 -14.83
C LEU A 290 24.09 6.23 -14.26
N LYS A 291 24.79 6.56 -13.18
CA LYS A 291 24.81 7.92 -12.63
C LYS A 291 25.24 8.95 -13.70
N GLY A 292 24.66 10.14 -13.62
CA GLY A 292 24.85 11.19 -14.61
C GLY A 292 23.98 11.05 -15.87
N THR A 293 23.15 10.01 -15.99
CA THR A 293 22.20 9.86 -17.10
C THR A 293 20.79 10.37 -16.78
N GLY A 294 20.49 10.63 -15.50
CA GLY A 294 19.24 11.25 -15.10
C GLY A 294 19.09 12.64 -15.72
N THR A 295 17.95 12.88 -16.36
CA THR A 295 17.68 14.14 -17.09
C THR A 295 16.75 15.07 -16.33
N ASN A 296 16.10 14.58 -15.27
CA ASN A 296 15.12 15.33 -14.51
C ASN A 296 15.44 15.26 -13.00
N ALA A 297 15.63 16.41 -12.39
CA ALA A 297 15.80 16.58 -10.94
C ALA A 297 14.53 17.11 -10.26
N GLU A 298 13.45 17.28 -10.99
CA GLU A 298 12.16 17.83 -10.56
C GLU A 298 11.09 16.72 -10.49
N GLY A 299 9.83 17.08 -10.29
CA GLY A 299 8.73 16.13 -10.26
C GLY A 299 8.53 15.38 -11.59
N ILE A 300 7.89 14.22 -11.53
CA ILE A 300 7.69 13.32 -12.68
C ILE A 300 6.96 14.00 -13.86
N CYS A 301 6.14 15.02 -13.60
CA CYS A 301 5.44 15.81 -14.63
C CYS A 301 6.38 16.54 -15.60
N GLN A 302 7.66 16.64 -15.33
CA GLN A 302 8.66 17.22 -16.22
C GLN A 302 9.11 16.25 -17.32
N PHE A 303 8.84 14.95 -17.17
CA PHE A 303 8.98 14.00 -18.26
C PHE A 303 7.83 14.14 -19.28
N PRO A 304 8.00 13.75 -20.55
CA PRO A 304 7.02 13.96 -21.62
C PRO A 304 5.59 13.51 -21.26
N ASP A 305 5.44 12.28 -20.74
CA ASP A 305 4.15 11.70 -20.36
C ASP A 305 3.99 11.54 -18.83
N GLY A 306 4.83 12.24 -18.06
CA GLY A 306 4.88 12.13 -16.62
C GLY A 306 3.56 12.48 -15.91
N LYS A 307 2.78 13.43 -16.46
CA LYS A 307 1.45 13.76 -15.95
C LYS A 307 0.44 12.64 -16.17
N LEU A 308 0.51 11.96 -17.32
CA LEU A 308 -0.35 10.80 -17.61
C LEU A 308 -0.04 9.65 -16.66
N TYR A 309 1.26 9.39 -16.46
CA TYR A 309 1.68 8.36 -15.52
C TYR A 309 1.28 8.67 -14.07
N TYR A 310 1.43 9.92 -13.63
CA TYR A 310 0.98 10.33 -12.30
C TYR A 310 -0.54 10.20 -12.13
N GLN A 311 -1.32 10.56 -13.16
CA GLN A 311 -2.77 10.35 -13.18
C GLN A 311 -3.10 8.86 -13.00
N TYR A 312 -2.45 7.98 -13.77
CA TYR A 312 -2.59 6.53 -13.63
C TYR A 312 -2.28 6.05 -12.21
N LEU A 313 -1.19 6.51 -11.59
CA LEU A 313 -0.82 6.14 -10.22
C LEU A 313 -1.92 6.51 -9.21
N VAL A 314 -2.53 7.68 -9.36
CA VAL A 314 -3.62 8.13 -8.51
C VAL A 314 -4.89 7.32 -8.78
N ASP A 315 -5.26 7.14 -10.04
CA ASP A 315 -6.49 6.45 -10.44
C ASP A 315 -6.44 4.96 -10.08
N SER A 316 -5.33 4.28 -10.29
CA SER A 316 -5.17 2.87 -9.95
C SER A 316 -5.08 2.62 -8.45
N SER A 317 -4.45 3.52 -7.69
CA SER A 317 -4.29 3.35 -6.24
C SER A 317 -5.56 3.69 -5.45
N ILE A 318 -6.27 4.77 -5.80
CA ILE A 318 -7.44 5.25 -5.06
C ILE A 318 -8.74 4.84 -5.76
N GLY A 319 -8.77 4.90 -7.10
CA GLY A 319 -10.01 4.82 -7.85
C GLY A 319 -11.00 5.91 -7.43
N PRO A 320 -10.61 7.21 -7.52
CA PRO A 320 -11.29 8.28 -6.83
C PRO A 320 -12.68 8.56 -7.38
N THR A 321 -13.55 9.14 -6.55
CA THR A 321 -14.83 9.70 -6.99
C THR A 321 -14.69 11.10 -7.55
N TYR A 322 -13.53 11.73 -7.41
CA TYR A 322 -13.21 13.03 -7.97
C TYR A 322 -12.98 12.93 -9.47
N GLN A 323 -13.49 13.91 -10.24
CA GLN A 323 -13.50 13.84 -11.70
C GLN A 323 -12.20 14.34 -12.33
N THR A 324 -11.48 15.19 -11.61
CA THR A 324 -10.24 15.81 -12.07
C THR A 324 -9.21 15.90 -10.95
N MET A 325 -7.93 16.05 -11.30
CA MET A 325 -6.87 16.30 -10.31
C MET A 325 -7.09 17.63 -9.56
N ASP A 326 -7.73 18.61 -10.18
CA ASP A 326 -8.10 19.87 -9.52
C ASP A 326 -9.18 19.64 -8.44
N ASP A 327 -10.14 18.73 -8.69
CA ASP A 327 -11.14 18.36 -7.69
C ASP A 327 -10.52 17.59 -6.51
N LEU A 328 -9.57 16.70 -6.78
CA LEU A 328 -8.81 15.99 -5.76
C LEU A 328 -7.94 16.95 -4.95
N GLN A 329 -7.19 17.84 -5.61
CA GLN A 329 -6.41 18.88 -4.95
C GLN A 329 -7.28 19.70 -4.00
N LYS A 330 -8.43 20.17 -4.51
CA LYS A 330 -9.38 20.93 -3.69
C LYS A 330 -9.89 20.14 -2.49
N ALA A 331 -10.19 18.86 -2.64
CA ALA A 331 -10.64 18.03 -1.53
C ALA A 331 -9.56 17.88 -0.44
N ILE A 332 -8.29 17.74 -0.85
CA ILE A 332 -7.14 17.72 0.06
C ILE A 332 -7.01 19.07 0.80
N GLU A 333 -7.08 20.18 0.06
CA GLU A 333 -7.02 21.55 0.61
C GLU A 333 -8.18 21.79 1.60
N ASP A 334 -9.41 21.46 1.23
CA ASP A 334 -10.58 21.62 2.09
C ASP A 334 -10.43 20.81 3.40
N GLN A 335 -9.92 19.58 3.34
CA GLN A 335 -9.70 18.73 4.53
C GLN A 335 -8.58 19.28 5.45
N ILE A 336 -7.52 19.86 4.88
CA ILE A 336 -6.47 20.57 5.64
C ILE A 336 -7.09 21.78 6.35
N ASP A 337 -7.84 22.61 5.62
CA ASP A 337 -8.48 23.83 6.13
C ASP A 337 -9.48 23.51 7.24
N ASP A 338 -10.27 22.44 7.11
CA ASP A 338 -11.20 21.96 8.13
C ASP A 338 -10.45 21.54 9.40
N SER A 339 -9.35 20.81 9.27
CA SER A 339 -8.49 20.40 10.38
C SER A 339 -7.91 21.62 11.12
N LEU A 340 -7.30 22.58 10.39
CA LEU A 340 -6.71 23.78 10.95
C LEU A 340 -7.77 24.69 11.62
N SER A 341 -8.95 24.80 11.00
CA SER A 341 -10.07 25.57 11.54
C SER A 341 -10.59 24.97 12.83
N ALA A 342 -10.76 23.64 12.89
CA ALA A 342 -11.18 22.92 14.08
C ALA A 342 -10.16 23.10 15.24
N MET A 343 -8.86 22.92 14.96
CA MET A 343 -7.80 23.19 15.94
C MET A 343 -7.87 24.63 16.48
N SER A 344 -7.96 25.62 15.58
CA SER A 344 -8.05 27.04 15.96
C SER A 344 -9.28 27.33 16.82
N GLN A 345 -10.41 26.67 16.55
CA GLN A 345 -11.62 26.83 17.34
C GLN A 345 -11.47 26.25 18.75
N ILE A 346 -10.92 25.04 18.88
CA ILE A 346 -10.67 24.40 20.18
C ILE A 346 -9.71 25.25 21.03
N MET A 347 -8.59 25.70 20.43
CA MET A 347 -7.60 26.54 21.12
C MET A 347 -8.17 27.88 21.58
N LYS A 348 -9.05 28.52 20.80
CA LYS A 348 -9.74 29.76 21.19
C LYS A 348 -10.72 29.57 22.35
N GLN A 349 -11.36 28.41 22.44
CA GLN A 349 -12.29 28.07 23.52
C GLN A 349 -11.56 27.67 24.80
N ASN A 350 -10.32 27.16 24.67
CA ASN A 350 -9.49 26.66 25.75
C ASN A 350 -8.11 27.35 25.75
N PRO A 351 -7.97 28.62 26.21
CA PRO A 351 -6.72 29.37 26.07
C PRO A 351 -5.51 28.78 26.81
N GLU A 352 -5.74 27.91 27.79
CA GLU A 352 -4.69 27.27 28.61
C GLU A 352 -4.27 25.90 28.06
N ILE A 353 -4.86 25.45 26.95
CA ILE A 353 -4.63 24.10 26.36
C ILE A 353 -3.18 23.90 25.89
N ASN A 354 -2.45 24.98 25.61
CA ASN A 354 -1.04 24.91 25.22
C ASN A 354 -0.16 24.20 26.26
N ASP A 355 -0.45 24.39 27.54
CA ASP A 355 0.30 23.74 28.61
C ASP A 355 0.03 22.23 28.67
N GLU A 356 -1.19 21.80 28.28
CA GLU A 356 -1.55 20.37 28.14
C GLU A 356 -0.94 19.77 26.89
N LEU A 357 -0.94 20.49 25.77
CA LEU A 357 -0.31 20.06 24.51
C LEU A 357 1.20 19.88 24.65
N ASP A 358 1.88 20.77 25.40
CA ASP A 358 3.31 20.65 25.67
C ASP A 358 3.67 19.43 26.54
N GLN A 359 2.71 18.91 27.30
CA GLN A 359 2.84 17.74 28.16
C GLN A 359 2.21 16.47 27.55
N PHE A 360 1.70 16.56 26.33
CA PHE A 360 1.03 15.43 25.68
C PHE A 360 1.97 14.23 25.55
N HIS A 361 1.48 13.11 26.00
CA HIS A 361 2.03 11.77 25.76
C HIS A 361 0.93 10.73 25.96
N PHE A 362 0.99 9.64 25.24
CA PHE A 362 0.09 8.50 25.47
C PHE A 362 0.42 7.79 26.80
N SER A 363 -0.60 7.20 27.40
CA SER A 363 -0.51 6.57 28.74
C SER A 363 0.31 5.28 28.75
N GLU A 364 0.50 4.65 27.61
CA GLU A 364 1.21 3.36 27.49
C GLU A 364 2.25 3.43 26.37
N SER A 365 3.36 2.73 26.53
CA SER A 365 4.47 2.64 25.59
C SER A 365 4.88 1.19 25.25
N ASP A 366 4.29 0.22 25.93
CA ASP A 366 4.52 -1.20 25.67
C ASP A 366 3.61 -1.64 24.49
N PRO A 367 4.16 -2.16 23.38
CA PRO A 367 3.38 -2.47 22.19
C PRO A 367 2.23 -3.45 22.43
N GLU A 368 2.43 -4.50 23.22
CA GLU A 368 1.40 -5.50 23.48
C GLU A 368 0.26 -4.93 24.33
N LYS A 369 0.59 -4.07 25.30
CA LYS A 369 -0.43 -3.40 26.10
C LYS A 369 -1.19 -2.36 25.27
N ILE A 370 -0.52 -1.60 24.39
CA ILE A 370 -1.17 -0.68 23.46
C ILE A 370 -2.19 -1.43 22.60
N LEU A 371 -1.79 -2.52 21.95
CA LEU A 371 -2.69 -3.33 21.13
C LEU A 371 -3.87 -3.91 21.93
N SER A 372 -3.62 -4.33 23.18
CA SER A 372 -4.68 -4.78 24.08
C SER A 372 -5.66 -3.66 24.46
N MET A 373 -5.16 -2.44 24.72
CA MET A 373 -5.99 -1.26 25.00
C MET A 373 -6.84 -0.91 23.77
N LEU A 374 -6.23 -0.81 22.59
CA LEU A 374 -6.91 -0.53 21.34
C LEU A 374 -8.03 -1.54 21.06
N LYS A 375 -7.73 -2.85 21.19
CA LYS A 375 -8.72 -3.92 21.02
C LYS A 375 -9.92 -3.78 21.95
N GLY A 376 -9.70 -3.36 23.19
CA GLY A 376 -10.77 -3.12 24.15
C GLY A 376 -11.59 -1.86 23.81
N ALA A 377 -10.92 -0.79 23.37
CA ALA A 377 -11.52 0.52 23.17
C ALA A 377 -12.40 0.60 21.91
N VAL A 378 -12.06 -0.16 20.85
CA VAL A 378 -12.81 -0.10 19.56
C VAL A 378 -14.15 -0.86 19.57
N SER A 379 -14.46 -1.60 20.63
CA SER A 379 -15.59 -2.54 20.68
C SER A 379 -16.99 -1.92 20.51
N GLU A 380 -17.15 -0.61 20.75
CA GLU A 380 -18.44 0.08 20.61
C GLU A 380 -18.69 0.56 19.18
N ASP A 381 -17.64 1.01 18.49
CA ASP A 381 -17.75 1.71 17.22
C ASP A 381 -17.28 0.88 16.01
N PHE A 382 -16.69 -0.29 16.24
CA PHE A 382 -16.20 -1.17 15.18
C PHE A 382 -16.81 -2.58 15.32
N PRO A 383 -17.08 -3.29 14.20
CA PRO A 383 -17.63 -4.64 14.26
C PRO A 383 -16.67 -5.62 14.91
N GLU A 384 -17.21 -6.62 15.56
CA GLU A 384 -16.41 -7.61 16.27
C GLU A 384 -15.62 -8.49 15.30
N VAL A 385 -14.32 -8.65 15.56
CA VAL A 385 -13.42 -9.57 14.84
C VAL A 385 -12.92 -10.62 15.80
N ASN A 386 -13.21 -11.89 15.51
CA ASN A 386 -12.92 -13.01 16.38
C ASN A 386 -12.04 -14.07 15.72
N GLY A 387 -11.39 -14.88 16.55
CA GLY A 387 -10.72 -16.11 16.12
C GLY A 387 -9.39 -15.86 15.41
N TYR A 388 -8.74 -14.73 15.69
CA TYR A 388 -7.36 -14.45 15.27
C TYR A 388 -6.46 -14.27 16.50
N GLU A 389 -5.19 -14.52 16.28
CA GLU A 389 -4.11 -14.28 17.23
C GLU A 389 -3.07 -13.37 16.57
N TYR A 390 -2.36 -12.59 17.37
CA TYR A 390 -1.25 -11.79 16.88
C TYR A 390 -0.06 -11.88 17.84
N VAL A 391 1.11 -11.71 17.25
CA VAL A 391 2.38 -11.58 18.00
C VAL A 391 3.09 -10.30 17.56
N THR A 392 3.84 -9.70 18.48
CA THR A 392 4.77 -8.63 18.13
C THR A 392 6.17 -9.20 17.99
N LYS A 393 6.92 -8.75 16.96
CA LYS A 393 8.32 -9.09 16.75
C LYS A 393 9.12 -7.81 16.54
N TYR A 394 10.35 -7.78 17.05
CA TYR A 394 11.27 -6.70 16.71
C TYR A 394 12.01 -7.02 15.42
N VAL A 395 12.16 -6.01 14.56
CA VAL A 395 12.96 -6.15 13.33
C VAL A 395 14.42 -6.42 13.67
N PRO A 396 15.16 -7.15 12.82
CA PRO A 396 16.62 -7.28 12.94
C PRO A 396 17.32 -5.91 12.94
N LYS A 397 18.38 -5.75 13.72
CA LYS A 397 19.09 -4.47 13.88
C LYS A 397 19.64 -3.92 12.55
N GLU A 398 20.00 -4.80 11.66
CA GLU A 398 20.51 -4.50 10.33
C GLU A 398 19.48 -3.78 9.45
N LEU A 399 18.19 -3.96 9.74
CA LEU A 399 17.06 -3.38 9.03
C LEU A 399 16.48 -2.13 9.72
N GLU A 400 16.87 -1.82 10.96
CA GLU A 400 16.30 -0.71 11.75
C GLU A 400 16.42 0.65 11.05
N GLN A 401 17.46 0.87 10.26
CA GLN A 401 17.69 2.16 9.58
C GLN A 401 16.84 2.34 8.30
N SER A 402 16.34 1.25 7.75
CA SER A 402 15.61 1.23 6.47
C SER A 402 14.11 0.93 6.62
N LEU A 403 13.65 0.59 7.83
CA LEU A 403 12.25 0.24 8.07
C LEU A 403 11.52 1.27 8.92
N ASN A 404 10.21 1.32 8.74
CA ASN A 404 9.28 2.14 9.50
C ASN A 404 9.27 1.79 11.00
N PRO A 405 8.67 2.63 11.86
CA PRO A 405 8.55 2.39 13.30
C PRO A 405 7.82 1.09 13.64
N ALA A 406 6.84 0.69 12.85
CA ALA A 406 6.19 -0.61 12.89
C ALA A 406 5.62 -0.93 11.50
N PHE A 407 5.29 -2.21 11.26
CA PHE A 407 4.53 -2.63 10.08
C PHE A 407 3.80 -3.96 10.34
N PHE A 408 2.67 -4.13 9.70
CA PHE A 408 1.91 -5.38 9.67
C PHE A 408 2.31 -6.19 8.44
N LEU A 409 2.82 -7.42 8.64
CA LEU A 409 3.04 -8.35 7.54
C LEU A 409 1.76 -9.13 7.27
N VAL A 410 1.18 -8.92 6.08
CA VAL A 410 -0.05 -9.58 5.68
C VAL A 410 0.16 -11.10 5.61
N PRO A 411 -0.59 -11.89 6.38
CA PRO A 411 -0.46 -13.34 6.36
C PRO A 411 -1.11 -13.96 5.11
N PRO A 412 -0.80 -15.23 4.78
CA PRO A 412 -1.49 -15.95 3.72
C PRO A 412 -3.02 -15.94 3.92
N ILE A 413 -3.76 -15.84 2.82
CA ILE A 413 -5.23 -15.74 2.87
C ILE A 413 -5.92 -16.98 3.45
N ASP A 414 -5.23 -18.09 3.49
CA ASP A 414 -5.64 -19.36 4.12
C ASP A 414 -5.06 -19.58 5.53
N ASP A 415 -4.18 -18.67 6.00
CA ASP A 415 -3.65 -18.65 7.39
C ASP A 415 -3.80 -17.26 8.07
N TYR A 416 -4.74 -16.45 7.60
CA TYR A 416 -4.96 -15.05 8.01
C TYR A 416 -5.24 -14.83 9.50
N LYS A 417 -5.43 -15.92 10.25
CA LYS A 417 -5.69 -15.88 11.70
C LYS A 417 -4.42 -15.78 12.55
N ASN A 418 -3.25 -15.97 11.94
CA ASN A 418 -1.96 -15.91 12.61
C ASN A 418 -1.21 -14.65 12.12
N CYS A 419 -1.30 -13.57 12.87
CA CYS A 419 -0.82 -12.25 12.48
C CYS A 419 0.50 -11.90 13.15
N THR A 420 1.35 -11.14 12.46
CA THR A 420 2.59 -10.59 13.05
C THR A 420 2.65 -9.09 12.80
N ILE A 421 2.88 -8.32 13.86
CA ILE A 421 3.21 -6.89 13.79
C ILE A 421 4.69 -6.74 14.14
N TYR A 422 5.44 -6.10 13.25
CA TYR A 422 6.86 -5.83 13.46
C TYR A 422 7.07 -4.46 14.07
N ILE A 423 7.97 -4.39 15.05
CA ILE A 423 8.33 -3.17 15.77
C ILE A 423 9.79 -2.84 15.45
N ASN A 424 10.05 -1.63 15.00
CA ASN A 424 11.39 -1.13 14.80
C ASN A 424 11.91 -0.47 16.09
N GLY A 425 12.72 -1.22 16.84
CA GLY A 425 13.29 -0.74 18.12
C GLY A 425 14.33 0.37 17.95
N GLY A 426 14.90 0.55 16.75
CA GLY A 426 15.88 1.61 16.42
C GLY A 426 15.24 2.88 15.89
N SER A 427 13.91 2.91 15.69
CA SER A 427 13.22 4.08 15.18
C SER A 427 13.36 5.28 16.12
N SER A 428 13.70 6.44 15.55
CA SER A 428 13.72 7.71 16.25
C SER A 428 12.32 8.33 16.43
N ALA A 429 11.29 7.72 15.83
CA ALA A 429 9.89 8.02 16.13
C ALA A 429 9.69 7.63 17.59
N GLY A 430 9.52 8.62 18.45
CA GLY A 430 9.46 8.42 19.90
C GLY A 430 8.26 7.58 20.31
N THR A 431 8.20 7.20 21.59
CA THR A 431 7.05 6.53 22.21
C THR A 431 5.73 7.27 21.98
N ASP A 432 5.79 8.56 21.67
CA ASP A 432 4.63 9.43 21.45
C ASP A 432 3.87 9.16 20.14
N THR A 433 4.46 8.43 19.19
CA THR A 433 3.79 8.03 17.93
C THR A 433 3.47 6.54 17.90
N LEU A 434 4.06 5.74 18.78
CA LEU A 434 3.89 4.28 18.75
C LEU A 434 2.43 3.86 18.92
N PHE A 435 1.66 4.57 19.76
CA PHE A 435 0.25 4.27 20.01
C PHE A 435 -0.59 4.37 18.71
N THR A 436 -0.44 5.47 17.98
CA THR A 436 -1.17 5.69 16.73
C THR A 436 -0.61 4.85 15.59
N THR A 437 0.71 4.60 15.55
CA THR A 437 1.31 3.67 14.60
C THR A 437 0.77 2.25 14.79
N LEU A 438 0.62 1.77 16.04
CA LEU A 438 0.02 0.47 16.31
C LEU A 438 -1.49 0.42 16.06
N ALA A 439 -2.18 1.56 16.10
CA ALA A 439 -3.54 1.64 15.62
C ALA A 439 -3.62 1.53 14.09
N HIS A 440 -2.69 2.15 13.36
CA HIS A 440 -2.54 2.08 11.92
C HIS A 440 -2.22 0.65 11.45
N GLU A 441 -1.16 0.05 12.01
CA GLU A 441 -0.68 -1.28 11.61
C GLU A 441 -1.53 -2.44 12.17
N GLY A 442 -2.12 -2.21 13.35
CA GLY A 442 -2.81 -3.24 14.12
C GLY A 442 -4.32 -3.04 14.18
N ILE A 443 -4.80 -2.45 15.29
CA ILE A 443 -6.21 -2.37 15.67
C ILE A 443 -6.62 -0.91 15.92
N PRO A 444 -7.57 -0.37 15.13
CA PRO A 444 -8.43 -1.00 14.13
C PRO A 444 -7.94 -0.89 12.67
N GLY A 445 -6.65 -0.66 12.44
CA GLY A 445 -6.05 -0.46 11.12
C GLY A 445 -5.89 -1.75 10.30
N HIS A 446 -4.70 -1.94 9.72
CA HIS A 446 -4.45 -2.96 8.69
C HIS A 446 -4.71 -4.40 9.12
N LEU A 447 -4.18 -4.82 10.27
CA LEU A 447 -4.42 -6.18 10.77
C LEU A 447 -5.92 -6.45 10.93
N TYR A 448 -6.61 -5.52 11.58
CA TYR A 448 -8.04 -5.64 11.84
C TYR A 448 -8.86 -5.66 10.54
N GLN A 449 -8.57 -4.74 9.61
CA GLN A 449 -9.20 -4.66 8.29
C GLN A 449 -9.01 -5.96 7.50
N ASN A 450 -7.78 -6.47 7.46
CA ASN A 450 -7.42 -7.67 6.72
C ASN A 450 -8.14 -8.91 7.29
N VAL A 451 -8.05 -9.13 8.60
CA VAL A 451 -8.71 -10.28 9.25
C VAL A 451 -10.22 -10.21 9.09
N TYR A 452 -10.82 -9.02 9.24
CA TYR A 452 -12.26 -8.85 9.02
C TYR A 452 -12.63 -9.25 7.61
N PHE A 453 -11.99 -8.65 6.61
CA PHE A 453 -12.31 -8.90 5.21
C PHE A 453 -12.12 -10.37 4.82
N LEU A 454 -10.99 -10.98 5.16
CA LEU A 454 -10.70 -12.38 4.82
C LEU A 454 -11.67 -13.37 5.49
N SER A 455 -12.22 -13.01 6.66
CA SER A 455 -13.22 -13.84 7.36
C SER A 455 -14.64 -13.71 6.80
N HIS A 456 -14.95 -12.66 6.00
CA HIS A 456 -16.28 -12.38 5.47
C HIS A 456 -16.37 -12.47 3.94
N CYS A 457 -15.24 -12.55 3.25
CA CYS A 457 -15.19 -12.67 1.80
C CYS A 457 -14.94 -14.12 1.39
N ASP A 458 -15.85 -14.71 0.61
CA ASP A 458 -15.71 -16.06 0.07
C ASP A 458 -15.10 -16.09 -1.33
N ASP A 459 -14.96 -14.96 -2.00
CA ASP A 459 -14.47 -14.83 -3.37
C ASP A 459 -12.93 -14.78 -3.39
N PRO A 460 -12.22 -15.83 -3.88
CA PRO A 460 -10.76 -15.86 -3.84
C PRO A 460 -10.10 -14.72 -4.60
N VAL A 461 -10.63 -14.31 -5.77
CA VAL A 461 -10.03 -13.23 -6.55
C VAL A 461 -10.07 -11.91 -5.79
N ARG A 462 -11.13 -11.64 -5.03
CA ARG A 462 -11.23 -10.43 -4.22
C ARG A 462 -10.25 -10.39 -3.05
N LYS A 463 -9.83 -11.55 -2.55
CA LYS A 463 -8.86 -11.65 -1.45
C LYS A 463 -7.44 -11.27 -1.87
N VAL A 464 -7.16 -11.28 -3.16
CA VAL A 464 -5.84 -10.95 -3.73
C VAL A 464 -5.82 -9.61 -4.48
N LEU A 465 -6.97 -8.95 -4.64
CA LEU A 465 -7.02 -7.59 -5.16
C LEU A 465 -6.61 -6.59 -4.08
N SER A 466 -5.82 -5.61 -4.47
CA SER A 466 -5.35 -4.54 -3.58
C SER A 466 -5.62 -3.17 -4.20
N PHE A 467 -6.04 -2.24 -3.34
CA PHE A 467 -6.24 -0.83 -3.68
C PHE A 467 -5.65 0.01 -2.55
N LEU A 468 -4.47 0.57 -2.81
CA LEU A 468 -3.67 1.26 -1.81
C LEU A 468 -4.47 2.36 -1.09
N GLY A 469 -5.22 3.17 -1.83
CA GLY A 469 -6.04 4.24 -1.25
C GLY A 469 -7.14 3.72 -0.29
N TYR A 470 -7.69 2.53 -0.54
CA TYR A 470 -8.63 1.92 0.39
C TYR A 470 -7.92 1.44 1.67
N SER A 471 -6.82 0.73 1.54
CA SER A 471 -6.10 0.15 2.68
C SER A 471 -5.47 1.24 3.55
N GLU A 472 -4.75 2.17 2.92
CA GLU A 472 -4.09 3.27 3.62
C GLU A 472 -5.05 4.33 4.11
N GLY A 473 -6.07 4.66 3.32
CA GLY A 473 -7.11 5.59 3.75
C GLY A 473 -7.84 5.11 5.01
N TRP A 474 -8.12 3.80 5.11
CA TRP A 474 -8.66 3.19 6.32
C TRP A 474 -7.68 3.23 7.48
N ALA A 475 -6.40 2.90 7.26
CA ALA A 475 -5.40 2.88 8.31
C ALA A 475 -5.11 4.29 8.85
N VAL A 476 -5.04 5.31 7.98
CA VAL A 476 -4.94 6.74 8.36
C VAL A 476 -6.18 7.18 9.14
N TYR A 477 -7.38 6.80 8.70
CA TYR A 477 -8.61 7.06 9.43
C TYR A 477 -8.57 6.43 10.84
N SER A 478 -8.11 5.20 10.95
CA SER A 478 -7.95 4.45 12.20
C SER A 478 -6.91 5.07 13.12
N GLU A 479 -5.79 5.53 12.57
CA GLU A 479 -4.73 6.24 13.27
C GLU A 479 -5.26 7.54 13.93
N TYR A 480 -6.01 8.35 13.17
CA TYR A 480 -6.57 9.59 13.71
C TYR A 480 -7.69 9.33 14.71
N TYR A 481 -8.48 8.27 14.48
CA TYR A 481 -9.48 7.83 15.44
C TYR A 481 -8.85 7.41 16.77
N ALA A 482 -7.67 6.79 16.74
CA ALA A 482 -6.98 6.28 17.93
C ALA A 482 -6.60 7.36 18.94
N TYR A 483 -6.39 8.61 18.51
CA TYR A 483 -6.17 9.72 19.47
C TYR A 483 -7.32 9.85 20.46
N THR A 484 -8.54 9.48 20.10
CA THR A 484 -9.72 9.54 20.98
C THR A 484 -9.87 8.33 21.90
N LEU A 485 -9.07 7.29 21.73
CA LEU A 485 -9.18 6.02 22.45
C LEU A 485 -8.38 6.01 23.77
N ASP A 486 -7.37 6.86 23.93
CA ASP A 486 -6.68 7.02 25.21
C ASP A 486 -7.42 8.03 26.09
N THR A 487 -8.25 7.51 27.00
CA THR A 487 -9.06 8.33 27.92
C THR A 487 -8.26 9.03 29.03
N SER A 488 -6.95 8.83 29.10
CA SER A 488 -6.07 9.56 30.02
C SER A 488 -5.75 10.98 29.54
N VAL A 489 -5.98 11.25 28.26
CA VAL A 489 -5.79 12.55 27.59
C VAL A 489 -7.13 13.29 27.53
N SER A 490 -7.10 14.62 27.68
CA SER A 490 -8.34 15.40 27.53
C SER A 490 -8.88 15.31 26.09
N PRO A 491 -10.22 15.27 25.90
CA PRO A 491 -10.81 15.16 24.55
C PRO A 491 -10.36 16.28 23.61
N GLU A 492 -10.15 17.47 24.13
CA GLU A 492 -9.71 18.63 23.37
C GLU A 492 -8.26 18.48 22.87
N VAL A 493 -7.36 17.97 23.70
CA VAL A 493 -5.97 17.68 23.32
C VAL A 493 -5.95 16.56 22.28
N SER A 494 -6.68 15.47 22.52
CA SER A 494 -6.81 14.36 21.57
C SER A 494 -7.27 14.82 20.18
N GLN A 495 -8.30 15.68 20.12
CA GLN A 495 -8.80 16.22 18.87
C GLN A 495 -7.78 17.13 18.17
N ILE A 496 -7.09 17.99 18.90
CA ILE A 496 -6.02 18.85 18.32
C ILE A 496 -4.92 17.97 17.74
N MET A 497 -4.49 16.93 18.45
CA MET A 497 -3.43 16.04 17.97
C MET A 497 -3.86 15.28 16.71
N ALA A 498 -5.10 14.77 16.65
CA ALA A 498 -5.66 14.12 15.48
C ALA A 498 -5.74 15.08 14.26
N TYR A 499 -6.27 16.30 14.47
CA TYR A 499 -6.32 17.31 13.39
C TYR A 499 -4.93 17.75 12.94
N ASN A 500 -3.98 17.87 13.87
CA ASN A 500 -2.59 18.19 13.51
C ASN A 500 -1.95 17.09 12.67
N ALA A 501 -2.14 15.82 13.03
CA ALA A 501 -1.65 14.69 12.26
C ALA A 501 -2.27 14.66 10.85
N SER A 502 -3.60 14.88 10.76
CA SER A 502 -4.31 14.98 9.49
C SER A 502 -3.78 16.14 8.62
N ALA A 503 -3.64 17.34 9.18
CA ALA A 503 -3.13 18.48 8.43
C ALA A 503 -1.68 18.25 7.94
N MET A 504 -0.83 17.62 8.76
CA MET A 504 0.56 17.33 8.38
C MET A 504 0.64 16.33 7.22
N LEU A 505 -0.11 15.23 7.24
CA LEU A 505 -0.15 14.29 6.13
C LEU A 505 -0.78 14.92 4.89
N GLY A 506 -1.84 15.72 5.07
CA GLY A 506 -2.47 16.49 4.00
C GLY A 506 -1.51 17.45 3.30
N LEU A 507 -0.63 18.13 4.05
CA LEU A 507 0.41 18.99 3.46
C LEU A 507 1.39 18.17 2.60
N HIS A 508 1.80 16.97 3.03
CA HIS A 508 2.64 16.10 2.21
C HIS A 508 1.93 15.65 0.94
N ALA A 509 0.65 15.26 1.03
CA ALA A 509 -0.15 14.85 -0.12
C ALA A 509 -0.36 16.02 -1.11
N LEU A 510 -0.62 17.23 -0.59
CA LEU A 510 -0.76 18.41 -1.43
C LEU A 510 0.56 18.79 -2.12
N ILE A 511 1.69 18.67 -1.43
CA ILE A 511 3.02 18.91 -2.01
C ILE A 511 3.35 17.83 -3.04
N ASP A 512 3.05 16.54 -2.77
CA ASP A 512 3.22 15.45 -3.73
C ASP A 512 2.48 15.75 -5.05
N LEU A 513 1.20 16.06 -4.96
CA LEU A 513 0.38 16.43 -6.11
C LEU A 513 0.94 17.65 -6.86
N ASN A 514 1.34 18.68 -6.14
CA ASN A 514 1.83 19.90 -6.74
C ASN A 514 3.22 19.75 -7.39
N VAL A 515 4.11 18.98 -6.80
CA VAL A 515 5.43 18.67 -7.38
C VAL A 515 5.28 17.77 -8.60
N ASN A 516 4.55 16.66 -8.46
CA ASN A 516 4.54 15.61 -9.45
C ASN A 516 3.51 15.80 -10.58
N TYR A 517 2.47 16.61 -10.38
CA TYR A 517 1.47 16.88 -11.40
C TYR A 517 1.50 18.34 -11.89
N TYR A 518 1.61 19.34 -10.98
CA TYR A 518 1.61 20.76 -11.34
C TYR A 518 3.01 21.36 -11.54
N GLY A 519 4.07 20.64 -11.14
CA GLY A 519 5.46 21.02 -11.41
C GLY A 519 6.02 22.06 -10.45
N TRP A 520 5.62 22.05 -9.18
CA TRP A 520 6.24 22.90 -8.18
C TRP A 520 7.72 22.58 -8.02
N THR A 521 8.51 23.66 -7.93
CA THR A 521 9.93 23.58 -7.58
C THR A 521 10.12 23.50 -6.06
N GLN A 522 11.31 23.12 -5.61
CA GLN A 522 11.68 23.11 -4.19
C GLN A 522 11.46 24.48 -3.53
N ASP A 523 11.77 25.61 -4.23
CA ASP A 523 11.54 26.95 -3.72
C ASP A 523 10.05 27.24 -3.49
N GLN A 524 9.17 26.76 -4.38
CA GLN A 524 7.72 26.91 -4.24
C GLN A 524 7.19 26.10 -3.06
N VAL A 525 7.74 24.89 -2.81
CA VAL A 525 7.43 24.09 -1.61
C VAL A 525 7.87 24.84 -0.35
N ALA A 526 9.09 25.41 -0.33
CA ALA A 526 9.57 26.20 0.79
C ALA A 526 8.69 27.42 1.05
N ASP A 527 8.28 28.14 0.01
CA ASP A 527 7.40 29.32 0.13
C ASP A 527 5.99 28.94 0.59
N TYR A 528 5.50 27.78 0.19
CA TYR A 528 4.21 27.27 0.65
C TYR A 528 4.25 26.92 2.15
N LEU A 529 5.28 26.20 2.60
CA LEU A 529 5.45 25.79 3.98
C LEU A 529 5.62 26.97 4.95
N LYS A 530 6.14 28.12 4.50
CA LYS A 530 6.23 29.37 5.30
C LYS A 530 4.88 29.91 5.74
N GLN A 531 3.77 29.49 5.12
CA GLN A 531 2.43 29.90 5.53
C GLN A 531 1.98 29.23 6.83
N PHE A 532 2.53 28.05 7.12
CA PHE A 532 2.15 27.20 8.27
C PHE A 532 3.19 27.22 9.40
N PHE A 533 4.45 27.45 9.06
CA PHE A 533 5.57 27.33 10.00
C PHE A 533 6.39 28.61 10.06
N SER A 534 6.76 29.03 11.27
CA SER A 534 7.50 30.28 11.56
C SER A 534 9.04 30.14 11.56
N ILE A 535 9.57 28.96 11.23
CA ILE A 535 11.01 28.65 11.27
C ILE A 535 11.55 28.57 9.83
N ASP A 536 12.87 28.76 9.66
CA ASP A 536 13.54 28.53 8.39
C ASP A 536 13.30 27.10 7.90
N GLN A 537 12.56 26.98 6.82
CA GLN A 537 11.99 25.71 6.32
C GLN A 537 12.80 25.10 5.17
N GLU A 538 13.96 25.66 4.82
CA GLU A 538 14.72 25.25 3.65
C GLU A 538 15.08 23.75 3.71
N GLN A 539 15.60 23.27 4.85
CA GLN A 539 15.94 21.85 5.01
C GLN A 539 14.71 20.93 5.07
N VAL A 540 13.60 21.41 5.64
CA VAL A 540 12.35 20.64 5.71
C VAL A 540 11.73 20.57 4.32
N ALA A 541 11.71 21.67 3.59
CA ALA A 541 11.22 21.71 2.22
C ALA A 541 12.03 20.82 1.29
N GLU A 542 13.36 20.80 1.45
CA GLU A 542 14.23 19.90 0.70
C GLU A 542 13.89 18.43 1.00
N ALA A 543 13.78 18.06 2.28
CA ALA A 543 13.46 16.68 2.67
C ALA A 543 12.09 16.22 2.13
N ILE A 544 11.04 17.07 2.24
CA ILE A 544 9.72 16.75 1.70
C ILE A 544 9.76 16.67 0.17
N TYR A 545 10.42 17.63 -0.48
CA TYR A 545 10.54 17.64 -1.95
C TYR A 545 11.21 16.37 -2.47
N GLN A 546 12.31 15.92 -1.82
CA GLN A 546 12.99 14.68 -2.20
C GLN A 546 12.10 13.46 -1.95
N ALA A 547 11.39 13.40 -0.81
CA ALA A 547 10.51 12.29 -0.47
C ALA A 547 9.37 12.12 -1.50
N VAL A 548 8.65 13.21 -1.84
CA VAL A 548 7.54 13.13 -2.80
C VAL A 548 8.01 12.89 -4.23
N ARG A 549 9.21 13.35 -4.57
CA ARG A 549 9.79 13.14 -5.90
C ARG A 549 10.25 11.70 -6.10
N SER A 550 10.82 11.07 -5.06
CA SER A 550 11.32 9.69 -5.14
C SER A 550 10.21 8.64 -5.03
N ASN A 551 9.01 9.01 -4.63
CA ASN A 551 7.85 8.10 -4.59
C ASN A 551 6.56 8.86 -4.96
N PRO A 552 6.36 9.16 -6.25
CA PRO A 552 5.21 9.92 -6.74
C PRO A 552 3.87 9.25 -6.39
N SER A 553 2.88 10.04 -6.01
CA SER A 553 1.52 9.67 -5.60
C SER A 553 1.40 8.93 -4.26
N ASN A 554 2.47 8.58 -3.58
CA ASN A 554 2.41 7.84 -2.34
C ASN A 554 1.56 8.55 -1.26
N TYR A 555 1.90 9.79 -0.95
CA TYR A 555 1.13 10.56 0.04
C TYR A 555 -0.29 10.87 -0.41
N VAL A 556 -0.51 11.00 -1.71
CA VAL A 556 -1.84 11.18 -2.29
C VAL A 556 -2.70 9.92 -2.15
N ALA A 557 -2.12 8.74 -2.28
CA ALA A 557 -2.85 7.49 -2.05
C ALA A 557 -3.35 7.38 -0.60
N TYR A 558 -2.51 7.70 0.38
CA TYR A 558 -2.85 7.72 1.81
C TYR A 558 -3.94 8.73 2.12
N TYR A 559 -3.66 9.98 1.82
CA TYR A 559 -4.55 11.07 2.22
C TYR A 559 -5.77 11.22 1.32
N GLY A 560 -5.65 10.93 0.02
CA GLY A 560 -6.78 10.89 -0.90
C GLY A 560 -7.77 9.79 -0.54
N GLY A 561 -7.28 8.60 -0.16
CA GLY A 561 -8.11 7.53 0.39
C GLY A 561 -8.82 7.96 1.69
N TYR A 562 -8.10 8.63 2.59
CA TYR A 562 -8.69 9.22 3.79
C TYR A 562 -9.78 10.26 3.45
N CYS A 563 -9.53 11.15 2.48
CA CYS A 563 -10.51 12.14 2.03
C CYS A 563 -11.79 11.48 1.47
N GLU A 564 -11.67 10.39 0.73
CA GLU A 564 -12.84 9.62 0.25
C GLU A 564 -13.65 9.03 1.41
N ILE A 565 -13.00 8.45 2.42
CA ILE A 565 -13.66 7.94 3.62
C ILE A 565 -14.35 9.07 4.39
N MET A 566 -13.67 10.21 4.58
CA MET A 566 -14.23 11.36 5.28
C MET A 566 -15.42 11.98 4.54
N LYS A 567 -15.36 12.03 3.21
CA LYS A 567 -16.47 12.45 2.36
C LYS A 567 -17.70 11.56 2.56
N MET A 568 -17.53 10.23 2.52
CA MET A 568 -18.61 9.27 2.78
C MET A 568 -19.15 9.41 4.21
N LYS A 569 -18.28 9.55 5.20
CA LYS A 569 -18.67 9.73 6.61
C LYS A 569 -19.52 10.99 6.80
N THR A 570 -19.04 12.12 6.29
CA THR A 570 -19.74 13.41 6.36
C THR A 570 -21.10 13.34 5.67
N GLU A 571 -21.19 12.69 4.52
CA GLU A 571 -22.47 12.49 3.83
C GLU A 571 -23.43 11.59 4.63
N ALA A 572 -22.91 10.51 5.26
CA ALA A 572 -23.70 9.63 6.12
C ALA A 572 -24.22 10.39 7.36
N GLU A 573 -23.38 11.15 8.05
CA GLU A 573 -23.76 11.97 9.20
C GLU A 573 -24.82 13.00 8.83
N ASN A 574 -24.65 13.71 7.72
CA ASN A 574 -25.61 14.71 7.24
C ASN A 574 -26.95 14.12 6.81
N THR A 575 -26.95 12.91 6.23
CA THR A 575 -28.15 12.24 5.73
C THR A 575 -28.92 11.56 6.87
N LEU A 576 -28.20 10.80 7.70
CA LEU A 576 -28.81 9.95 8.74
C LEU A 576 -29.02 10.71 10.06
N LYS A 577 -28.25 11.78 10.31
CA LYS A 577 -28.34 12.62 11.52
C LYS A 577 -28.28 11.78 12.81
N GLU A 578 -29.33 11.82 13.64
CA GLU A 578 -29.42 11.07 14.90
C GLU A 578 -29.46 9.54 14.70
N GLN A 579 -29.69 9.06 13.47
CA GLN A 579 -29.65 7.63 13.14
C GLN A 579 -28.25 7.15 12.72
N PHE A 580 -27.29 8.07 12.52
CA PHE A 580 -25.93 7.70 12.21
C PHE A 580 -25.32 6.93 13.39
N GLN A 581 -24.71 5.79 13.06
CA GLN A 581 -24.00 4.95 14.02
C GLN A 581 -22.62 4.61 13.45
N PRO A 582 -21.52 5.01 14.11
CA PRO A 582 -20.17 4.71 13.65
C PRO A 582 -19.97 3.23 13.33
N LEU A 583 -20.44 2.33 14.21
CA LEU A 583 -20.36 0.88 14.01
C LEU A 583 -20.88 0.45 12.64
N ARG A 584 -22.05 0.96 12.20
CA ARG A 584 -22.66 0.58 10.92
C ARG A 584 -21.89 1.14 9.73
N PHE A 585 -21.33 2.32 9.88
CA PHE A 585 -20.50 2.95 8.85
C PHE A 585 -19.19 2.19 8.69
N HIS A 586 -18.51 1.87 9.78
CA HIS A 586 -17.28 1.09 9.74
C HIS A 586 -17.54 -0.33 9.19
N GLN A 587 -18.65 -0.95 9.60
CA GLN A 587 -19.03 -2.25 9.07
C GLN A 587 -19.26 -2.19 7.55
N PHE A 588 -19.94 -1.14 7.05
CA PHE A 588 -20.14 -0.97 5.61
C PHE A 588 -18.81 -0.93 4.86
N LEU A 589 -17.85 -0.11 5.31
CA LEU A 589 -16.54 0.00 4.65
C LEU A 589 -15.79 -1.34 4.63
N LEU A 590 -15.82 -2.06 5.75
CA LEU A 590 -15.14 -3.35 5.89
C LEU A 590 -15.83 -4.48 5.11
N ASP A 591 -17.18 -4.50 5.06
CA ASP A 591 -17.95 -5.46 4.26
C ASP A 591 -17.70 -5.27 2.76
N MET A 592 -17.53 -4.00 2.33
CA MET A 592 -17.18 -3.70 0.95
C MET A 592 -15.77 -4.22 0.59
N GLY A 593 -14.80 -4.11 1.50
CA GLY A 593 -13.44 -4.57 1.30
C GLY A 593 -12.67 -3.78 0.22
N PRO A 594 -11.47 -4.23 -0.18
CA PRO A 594 -10.64 -3.53 -1.15
C PRO A 594 -11.35 -3.35 -2.50
N MET A 595 -11.46 -2.10 -2.95
CA MET A 595 -12.01 -1.71 -4.25
C MET A 595 -11.77 -0.23 -4.55
N PRO A 596 -11.87 0.21 -5.82
CA PRO A 596 -11.89 1.63 -6.16
C PRO A 596 -13.04 2.37 -5.47
N PHE A 597 -12.78 3.56 -4.92
CA PHE A 597 -13.83 4.35 -4.26
C PHE A 597 -14.98 4.74 -5.21
N ALA A 598 -14.71 4.92 -6.50
CA ALA A 598 -15.76 5.14 -7.52
C ALA A 598 -16.75 3.95 -7.63
N VAL A 599 -16.29 2.72 -7.39
CA VAL A 599 -17.18 1.55 -7.29
C VAL A 599 -17.90 1.53 -5.95
N MET A 600 -17.18 1.81 -4.86
CA MET A 600 -17.75 1.81 -3.50
C MET A 600 -18.88 2.83 -3.33
N ASP A 601 -18.75 4.02 -3.90
CA ASP A 601 -19.75 5.11 -3.80
C ASP A 601 -21.14 4.67 -4.27
N ARG A 602 -21.22 3.87 -5.32
CA ARG A 602 -22.51 3.32 -5.79
C ARG A 602 -23.21 2.49 -4.72
N TYR A 603 -22.45 1.64 -4.02
CA TYR A 603 -23.00 0.78 -2.96
C TYR A 603 -23.27 1.60 -1.69
N PHE A 604 -22.46 2.61 -1.42
CA PHE A 604 -22.68 3.55 -0.33
C PHE A 604 -23.98 4.33 -0.50
N LYS A 605 -24.29 4.84 -1.69
CA LYS A 605 -25.58 5.51 -1.96
C LYS A 605 -26.77 4.56 -1.73
N ALA A 606 -26.65 3.29 -2.15
CA ALA A 606 -27.68 2.29 -1.89
C ALA A 606 -27.81 2.00 -0.39
N TRP A 607 -26.70 1.89 0.32
CA TRP A 607 -26.67 1.68 1.77
C TRP A 607 -27.35 2.84 2.52
N LEU A 608 -27.10 4.10 2.16
CA LEU A 608 -27.76 5.27 2.75
C LEU A 608 -29.29 5.20 2.59
N LEU A 609 -29.79 4.75 1.44
CA LEU A 609 -31.23 4.62 1.19
C LEU A 609 -31.89 3.56 2.09
N THR A 610 -31.19 2.48 2.43
CA THR A 610 -31.74 1.42 3.31
C THR A 610 -31.96 1.89 4.74
N TYR A 611 -31.23 2.92 5.21
CA TYR A 611 -31.36 3.47 6.56
C TYR A 611 -32.18 4.76 6.62
N SER A 612 -32.54 5.34 5.47
CA SER A 612 -33.37 6.54 5.39
C SER A 612 -34.89 6.23 5.35
N LEU A 613 -35.24 4.95 5.24
CA LEU A 613 -36.62 4.41 5.25
C LEU A 613 -37.00 3.85 6.61
#